data_a37501d3e562d958c5d99682dce6142c
#
_entry.id   a37501d3e562d958c5d99682dce6142c
#
_cell.length_a   1.000
_cell.length_b   1.000
_cell.length_c   1.000
_cell.angle_alpha   90.00
_cell.angle_beta   90.00
_cell.angle_gamma   90.00
#
_symmetry.space_group_name_H-M   'P 1'
#
loop_
_entity.id
_entity.type
_entity.pdbx_description
1 polymer ?
#
loop_
_entity_poly.entity_id
_entity_poly.type
_entity_poly.pdbx_seq_one_letter_code
_entity_poly.pdbx_strand_id
1 'polypeptide(L)'
;FIKLTVTKDSVIKLDFKAAADSTLVRVKSGSLDTTLMAGTALHSKAIGFAAGDTAMTVYGDLTAFFCRKNQDNITAIDVSNNTELVVLSCYNNAISSLDVSNLTKLTDLYCFVNNIDSLDLKNNTVLKFLDCSDNKLTALDLSKNTMLEKINCSNNKITSLDVSKMAELNELRCHVNEIDSLDVSNNTKLRILYGAQNKISTLNVSNNPKLEYLGCGTNNLTSIDVSKLTELQELYCGVNKIDTLDVSQN
;
A
#
# COMPACT_ATOMS: atom_id res chain seq x y z
N PHE A 1 17.56 0.29 14.93
CA PHE A 1 17.30 -1.14 14.76
C PHE A 1 15.83 -1.43 14.47
N ILE A 2 15.58 -2.56 13.78
CA ILE A 2 14.25 -3.09 13.49
C ILE A 2 14.12 -4.42 14.23
N LYS A 3 12.99 -4.65 14.90
CA LYS A 3 12.68 -5.94 15.53
C LYS A 3 11.55 -6.65 14.76
N LEU A 4 11.72 -7.95 14.59
CA LEU A 4 10.73 -8.85 14.00
C LEU A 4 10.36 -9.91 15.02
N THR A 5 9.07 -10.21 15.14
CA THR A 5 8.60 -11.46 15.75
C THR A 5 8.45 -12.48 14.64
N VAL A 6 9.18 -13.58 14.74
CA VAL A 6 9.34 -14.57 13.69
C VAL A 6 9.03 -15.99 14.17
N THR A 7 8.72 -16.88 13.24
CA THR A 7 8.64 -18.32 13.55
C THR A 7 10.04 -18.87 13.75
N LYS A 8 10.29 -19.44 14.92
CA LYS A 8 11.56 -20.09 15.24
C LYS A 8 11.85 -21.21 14.22
N ASP A 9 13.13 -21.41 13.92
CA ASP A 9 13.65 -22.40 12.98
C ASP A 9 13.21 -22.21 11.52
N SER A 10 12.57 -21.06 11.20
CA SER A 10 12.25 -20.67 9.83
C SER A 10 13.38 -19.90 9.16
N VAL A 11 13.34 -19.78 7.84
CA VAL A 11 14.25 -18.91 7.08
C VAL A 11 13.55 -17.61 6.76
N ILE A 12 14.02 -16.52 7.35
CA ILE A 12 13.48 -15.16 7.13
C ILE A 12 14.27 -14.49 6.01
N LYS A 13 13.58 -14.11 4.96
CA LYS A 13 14.15 -13.40 3.81
C LYS A 13 14.08 -11.90 4.06
N LEU A 14 15.24 -11.26 4.07
CA LEU A 14 15.40 -9.83 4.27
C LEU A 14 16.18 -9.20 3.10
N ASP A 15 15.90 -7.93 2.83
CA ASP A 15 16.69 -7.07 1.99
C ASP A 15 16.64 -5.63 2.53
N PHE A 16 17.64 -4.84 2.27
CA PHE A 16 17.73 -3.49 2.83
C PHE A 16 18.65 -2.58 2.01
N LYS A 17 18.41 -1.28 2.12
CA LYS A 17 19.31 -0.22 1.64
C LYS A 17 19.74 0.65 2.80
N ALA A 18 20.92 1.21 2.69
CA ALA A 18 21.47 2.20 3.61
C ALA A 18 21.65 3.56 2.93
N ALA A 19 21.87 4.60 3.73
CA ALA A 19 22.13 5.95 3.23
C ALA A 19 23.49 6.08 2.53
N ALA A 20 24.45 5.23 2.91
CA ALA A 20 25.81 5.22 2.35
C ALA A 20 26.23 3.78 2.03
N ASP A 21 27.12 3.65 1.04
CA ASP A 21 27.75 2.37 0.74
C ASP A 21 28.65 1.91 1.90
N SER A 22 28.76 0.61 2.05
CA SER A 22 29.53 -0.02 3.12
C SER A 22 29.00 0.21 4.55
N THR A 23 27.70 0.44 4.70
CA THR A 23 27.02 0.49 6.00
C THR A 23 26.97 -0.92 6.60
N LEU A 24 27.46 -1.07 7.84
CA LEU A 24 27.38 -2.36 8.56
C LEU A 24 25.93 -2.62 8.99
N VAL A 25 25.41 -3.77 8.61
CA VAL A 25 24.12 -4.30 9.07
C VAL A 25 24.36 -5.60 9.81
N ARG A 26 23.88 -5.69 11.05
CA ARG A 26 23.98 -6.88 11.89
C ARG A 26 22.60 -7.49 12.09
N VAL A 27 22.48 -8.79 11.88
CA VAL A 27 21.24 -9.55 12.09
C VAL A 27 21.47 -10.57 13.21
N LYS A 28 20.59 -10.53 14.21
CA LYS A 28 20.64 -11.42 15.40
C LYS A 28 19.30 -12.14 15.58
N SER A 29 19.38 -13.47 15.86
CA SER A 29 18.23 -14.26 16.30
C SER A 29 18.72 -15.52 17.01
N GLY A 30 18.57 -15.61 18.33
CA GLY A 30 19.15 -16.69 19.14
C GLY A 30 20.67 -16.78 18.97
N SER A 31 21.16 -17.93 18.48
CA SER A 31 22.59 -18.15 18.18
C SER A 31 23.05 -17.48 16.89
N LEU A 32 22.14 -17.08 16.00
CA LEU A 32 22.49 -16.31 14.80
C LEU A 32 23.01 -14.94 15.20
N ASP A 33 24.21 -14.61 14.78
CA ASP A 33 24.82 -13.29 14.92
C ASP A 33 25.73 -13.06 13.72
N THR A 34 25.22 -12.37 12.73
CA THR A 34 25.94 -12.16 11.48
C THR A 34 25.95 -10.68 11.10
N THR A 35 27.03 -10.26 10.47
CA THR A 35 27.22 -8.89 9.99
C THR A 35 27.50 -8.93 8.50
N LEU A 36 26.88 -8.01 7.77
CA LEU A 36 27.06 -7.86 6.34
C LEU A 36 27.11 -6.38 5.97
N MET A 37 27.53 -6.08 4.74
CA MET A 37 27.58 -4.73 4.23
C MET A 37 26.30 -4.44 3.44
N ALA A 38 25.65 -3.32 3.76
CA ALA A 38 24.59 -2.74 2.94
C ALA A 38 25.10 -1.56 2.15
N GLY A 39 24.52 -1.31 0.99
CA GLY A 39 24.81 -0.16 0.15
C GLY A 39 23.55 0.62 -0.18
N THR A 40 23.70 1.57 -1.09
CA THR A 40 22.62 2.40 -1.60
C THR A 40 21.73 1.66 -2.61
N ALA A 41 22.13 0.48 -3.07
CA ALA A 41 21.39 -0.41 -3.95
C ALA A 41 20.86 -1.64 -3.19
N LEU A 42 19.74 -2.22 -3.67
CA LEU A 42 19.27 -3.52 -3.19
C LEU A 42 20.19 -4.64 -3.65
N HIS A 43 20.22 -5.72 -2.87
CA HIS A 43 20.85 -6.96 -3.32
C HIS A 43 20.09 -7.54 -4.53
N SER A 44 20.76 -8.30 -5.37
CA SER A 44 20.14 -8.96 -6.51
C SER A 44 19.06 -9.97 -6.08
N LYS A 45 19.16 -10.50 -4.86
CA LYS A 45 18.16 -11.37 -4.21
C LYS A 45 18.16 -11.09 -2.71
N ALA A 46 16.96 -11.23 -2.10
CA ALA A 46 16.83 -11.17 -0.65
C ALA A 46 17.69 -12.27 0.02
N ILE A 47 18.30 -11.93 1.14
CA ILE A 47 19.17 -12.82 1.92
C ILE A 47 18.31 -13.59 2.92
N GLY A 48 18.50 -14.91 3.00
CA GLY A 48 17.84 -15.77 3.98
C GLY A 48 18.63 -15.88 5.26
N PHE A 49 17.96 -15.65 6.41
CA PHE A 49 18.53 -15.78 7.75
C PHE A 49 17.75 -16.83 8.53
N ALA A 50 18.46 -17.82 9.09
CA ALA A 50 17.84 -18.82 9.96
C ALA A 50 17.43 -18.17 11.30
N ALA A 51 16.15 -18.24 11.63
CA ALA A 51 15.63 -17.72 12.90
C ALA A 51 15.95 -18.68 14.04
N GLY A 52 17.00 -18.40 14.80
CA GLY A 52 17.39 -19.21 15.96
C GLY A 52 16.48 -19.00 17.18
N ASP A 53 15.59 -18.01 17.14
CA ASP A 53 14.62 -17.70 18.19
C ASP A 53 13.37 -17.07 17.57
N THR A 54 12.33 -16.82 18.39
CA THR A 54 11.10 -16.11 17.98
C THR A 54 11.28 -14.61 17.77
N ALA A 55 12.43 -14.06 18.14
CA ALA A 55 12.82 -12.67 17.91
C ALA A 55 14.02 -12.57 16.97
N MET A 56 13.91 -11.67 15.98
CA MET A 56 15.02 -11.29 15.11
C MET A 56 15.22 -9.78 15.17
N THR A 57 16.46 -9.33 15.33
CA THR A 57 16.79 -7.90 15.35
C THR A 57 17.78 -7.56 14.24
N VAL A 58 17.46 -6.51 13.49
CA VAL A 58 18.31 -5.96 12.42
C VAL A 58 18.84 -4.60 12.89
N TYR A 59 20.13 -4.47 13.02
CA TYR A 59 20.81 -3.23 13.38
C TYR A 59 21.44 -2.62 12.14
N GLY A 60 21.34 -1.31 12.00
CA GLY A 60 21.92 -0.54 10.89
C GLY A 60 21.08 0.70 10.59
N ASP A 61 21.71 1.70 9.98
CA ASP A 61 21.07 2.93 9.56
C ASP A 61 20.49 2.73 8.14
N LEU A 62 19.26 2.24 8.10
CA LEU A 62 18.60 1.82 6.87
C LEU A 62 17.69 2.91 6.35
N THR A 63 17.72 3.11 5.03
CA THR A 63 16.77 3.96 4.30
C THR A 63 15.65 3.16 3.62
N ALA A 64 15.87 1.85 3.40
CA ALA A 64 14.81 0.95 2.95
C ALA A 64 14.94 -0.41 3.63
N PHE A 65 13.79 -0.99 4.00
CA PHE A 65 13.72 -2.31 4.62
C PHE A 65 12.64 -3.17 3.95
N PHE A 66 13.01 -4.39 3.59
CA PHE A 66 12.17 -5.35 2.91
C PHE A 66 12.21 -6.69 3.66
N CYS A 67 11.09 -7.07 4.26
CA CYS A 67 10.89 -8.37 4.91
C CYS A 67 9.69 -9.11 4.28
N ARG A 68 9.54 -8.97 2.99
CA ARG A 68 8.41 -9.43 2.19
C ARG A 68 8.46 -10.92 1.87
N LYS A 69 7.29 -11.53 1.62
CA LYS A 69 7.15 -12.91 1.15
C LYS A 69 7.76 -13.95 2.10
N ASN A 70 7.60 -13.72 3.40
CA ASN A 70 7.95 -14.72 4.42
C ASN A 70 6.74 -15.56 4.84
N GLN A 71 5.62 -15.46 4.11
CA GLN A 71 4.37 -16.12 4.44
C GLN A 71 3.95 -15.76 5.88
N ASP A 72 3.58 -16.72 6.70
CA ASP A 72 3.17 -16.47 8.08
C ASP A 72 4.34 -16.43 9.08
N ASN A 73 5.59 -16.43 8.59
CA ASN A 73 6.77 -16.49 9.45
C ASN A 73 7.13 -15.17 10.14
N ILE A 74 6.54 -14.03 9.73
CA ILE A 74 6.66 -12.75 10.44
C ILE A 74 5.29 -12.34 10.92
N THR A 75 5.12 -12.23 12.23
CA THR A 75 3.83 -11.89 12.87
C THR A 75 3.79 -10.48 13.44
N ALA A 76 4.94 -9.88 13.70
CA ALA A 76 5.05 -8.48 14.11
C ALA A 76 6.35 -7.83 13.64
N ILE A 77 6.32 -6.51 13.49
CA ILE A 77 7.46 -5.68 13.14
C ILE A 77 7.46 -4.40 13.98
N ASP A 78 8.60 -4.06 14.59
CA ASP A 78 8.85 -2.78 15.25
C ASP A 78 9.93 -2.03 14.47
N VAL A 79 9.56 -0.94 13.83
CA VAL A 79 10.42 -0.06 13.03
C VAL A 79 10.68 1.28 13.71
N SER A 80 10.20 1.48 14.94
CA SER A 80 10.17 2.76 15.66
C SER A 80 11.53 3.44 15.82
N ASN A 81 12.61 2.67 15.78
CA ASN A 81 13.98 3.16 15.94
C ASN A 81 14.72 3.43 14.61
N ASN A 82 14.10 3.16 13.45
CA ASN A 82 14.70 3.40 12.13
C ASN A 82 14.02 4.57 11.42
N THR A 83 14.08 5.76 12.00
CA THR A 83 13.39 6.98 11.57
C THR A 83 13.81 7.51 10.19
N GLU A 84 14.94 7.01 9.67
CA GLU A 84 15.45 7.37 8.34
C GLU A 84 14.85 6.52 7.20
N LEU A 85 13.93 5.60 7.51
CA LEU A 85 13.30 4.79 6.47
C LEU A 85 12.47 5.65 5.51
N VAL A 86 12.76 5.48 4.24
CA VAL A 86 12.05 6.06 3.10
C VAL A 86 11.13 5.02 2.47
N VAL A 87 11.54 3.75 2.47
CA VAL A 87 10.75 2.63 1.93
C VAL A 87 10.62 1.53 2.97
N LEU A 88 9.38 1.11 3.23
CA LEU A 88 9.07 -0.07 4.02
C LEU A 88 8.22 -1.05 3.21
N SER A 89 8.72 -2.29 3.07
CA SER A 89 7.99 -3.35 2.37
C SER A 89 7.94 -4.60 3.23
N CYS A 90 6.77 -4.85 3.82
CA CYS A 90 6.52 -5.98 4.72
C CYS A 90 5.34 -6.84 4.25
N TYR A 91 5.02 -6.84 2.95
CA TYR A 91 3.89 -7.56 2.41
C TYR A 91 4.06 -9.09 2.44
N ASN A 92 2.94 -9.78 2.40
CA ASN A 92 2.84 -11.24 2.41
C ASN A 92 3.53 -11.83 3.66
N ASN A 93 2.95 -11.46 4.81
CA ASN A 93 3.29 -11.90 6.16
C ASN A 93 2.00 -12.08 6.98
N ALA A 94 2.12 -12.34 8.28
CA ALA A 94 0.99 -12.46 9.20
C ALA A 94 0.90 -11.29 10.21
N ILE A 95 1.36 -10.10 9.81
CA ILE A 95 1.41 -8.91 10.68
C ILE A 95 -0.02 -8.45 10.96
N SER A 96 -0.38 -8.30 12.23
CA SER A 96 -1.71 -7.84 12.66
C SER A 96 -1.77 -6.37 13.05
N SER A 97 -0.62 -5.76 13.39
CA SER A 97 -0.51 -4.34 13.69
C SER A 97 0.79 -3.75 13.13
N LEU A 98 0.74 -2.53 12.63
CA LEU A 98 1.89 -1.86 12.04
C LEU A 98 1.91 -0.39 12.49
N ASP A 99 2.90 -0.04 13.34
CA ASP A 99 3.13 1.35 13.75
C ASP A 99 4.26 1.96 12.91
N VAL A 100 3.91 2.93 12.07
CA VAL A 100 4.83 3.71 11.23
C VAL A 100 4.91 5.18 11.65
N SER A 101 4.36 5.54 12.82
CA SER A 101 4.21 6.92 13.29
C SER A 101 5.53 7.69 13.40
N ASN A 102 6.65 7.00 13.65
CA ASN A 102 7.99 7.59 13.72
C ASN A 102 8.70 7.70 12.35
N LEU A 103 8.12 7.12 11.30
CA LEU A 103 8.72 7.10 9.96
C LEU A 103 8.28 8.32 9.13
N THR A 104 8.64 9.51 9.59
CA THR A 104 8.19 10.77 8.96
C THR A 104 8.78 11.04 7.57
N LYS A 105 9.82 10.28 7.18
CA LYS A 105 10.44 10.34 5.84
C LYS A 105 9.90 9.28 4.88
N LEU A 106 8.92 8.47 5.30
CA LEU A 106 8.40 7.37 4.51
C LEU A 106 7.66 7.89 3.27
N THR A 107 8.16 7.52 2.08
CA THR A 107 7.54 7.82 0.79
C THR A 107 6.78 6.64 0.23
N ASP A 108 7.20 5.41 0.57
CA ASP A 108 6.66 4.19 0.02
C ASP A 108 6.36 3.17 1.13
N LEU A 109 5.11 2.77 1.24
CA LEU A 109 4.65 1.73 2.18
C LEU A 109 3.94 0.61 1.43
N TYR A 110 4.49 -0.60 1.51
CA TYR A 110 3.91 -1.82 0.98
C TYR A 110 3.67 -2.82 2.11
N CYS A 111 2.43 -2.87 2.61
CA CYS A 111 2.03 -3.76 3.71
C CYS A 111 0.86 -4.69 3.33
N PHE A 112 0.64 -4.91 2.03
CA PHE A 112 -0.44 -5.75 1.52
C PHE A 112 -0.26 -7.24 1.86
N VAL A 113 -1.35 -8.00 1.82
CA VAL A 113 -1.42 -9.41 2.22
C VAL A 113 -0.85 -9.61 3.62
N ASN A 114 -1.59 -9.08 4.60
CA ASN A 114 -1.32 -9.19 6.03
C ASN A 114 -2.65 -9.33 6.81
N ASN A 115 -2.61 -9.16 8.12
CA ASN A 115 -3.79 -9.22 8.99
C ASN A 115 -4.09 -7.87 9.66
N ILE A 116 -3.64 -6.74 9.07
CA ILE A 116 -3.72 -5.41 9.67
C ILE A 116 -5.19 -4.96 9.68
N ASP A 117 -5.71 -4.59 10.85
CA ASP A 117 -7.08 -4.13 11.04
C ASP A 117 -7.20 -2.60 11.18
N SER A 118 -6.09 -1.93 11.49
CA SER A 118 -6.00 -0.47 11.61
C SER A 118 -4.62 0.03 11.16
N LEU A 119 -4.58 1.22 10.52
CA LEU A 119 -3.34 1.83 10.02
C LEU A 119 -3.40 3.34 10.20
N ASP A 120 -2.60 3.88 11.13
CA ASP A 120 -2.47 5.33 11.37
C ASP A 120 -1.30 5.90 10.56
N LEU A 121 -1.62 6.74 9.56
CA LEU A 121 -0.66 7.38 8.65
C LEU A 121 -0.52 8.89 8.86
N LYS A 122 -1.08 9.44 9.95
CA LYS A 122 -1.14 10.90 10.17
C LYS A 122 0.22 11.61 10.16
N ASN A 123 1.31 10.91 10.53
CA ASN A 123 2.66 11.46 10.58
C ASN A 123 3.46 11.21 9.27
N ASN A 124 2.96 10.37 8.37
CA ASN A 124 3.65 10.01 7.12
C ASN A 124 3.23 10.97 6.00
N THR A 125 3.41 12.26 6.22
CA THR A 125 2.86 13.34 5.37
C THR A 125 3.52 13.46 4.00
N VAL A 126 4.69 12.82 3.80
CA VAL A 126 5.41 12.79 2.52
C VAL A 126 5.17 11.50 1.72
N LEU A 127 4.21 10.66 2.17
CA LEU A 127 3.89 9.39 1.53
C LEU A 127 3.35 9.63 0.11
N LYS A 128 3.91 8.89 -0.88
CA LYS A 128 3.57 8.93 -2.29
C LYS A 128 2.92 7.65 -2.78
N PHE A 129 3.38 6.51 -2.27
CA PHE A 129 2.92 5.19 -2.68
C PHE A 129 2.44 4.41 -1.46
N LEU A 130 1.16 4.04 -1.46
CA LEU A 130 0.55 3.21 -0.43
C LEU A 130 -0.07 1.98 -1.07
N ASP A 131 0.39 0.80 -0.65
CA ASP A 131 -0.31 -0.46 -0.90
C ASP A 131 -0.57 -1.17 0.44
N CYS A 132 -1.81 -1.10 0.88
CA CYS A 132 -2.34 -1.77 2.07
C CYS A 132 -3.47 -2.75 1.71
N SER A 133 -3.50 -3.23 0.46
CA SER A 133 -4.50 -4.19 -0.01
C SER A 133 -4.43 -5.52 0.73
N ASP A 134 -5.49 -6.32 0.60
CA ASP A 134 -5.56 -7.66 1.20
C ASP A 134 -5.24 -7.64 2.71
N ASN A 135 -6.00 -6.83 3.45
CA ASN A 135 -5.92 -6.68 4.89
C ASN A 135 -7.32 -6.72 5.53
N LYS A 136 -7.47 -6.25 6.76
CA LYS A 136 -8.74 -6.24 7.51
C LYS A 136 -9.21 -4.83 7.86
N LEU A 137 -8.73 -3.81 7.14
CA LEU A 137 -9.02 -2.40 7.43
C LEU A 137 -10.51 -2.12 7.27
N THR A 138 -11.12 -1.46 8.26
CA THR A 138 -12.51 -0.98 8.21
C THR A 138 -12.60 0.51 7.92
N ALA A 139 -11.51 1.24 8.14
CA ALA A 139 -11.36 2.66 7.85
C ALA A 139 -9.93 2.96 7.41
N LEU A 140 -9.73 4.05 6.66
CA LEU A 140 -8.42 4.53 6.24
C LEU A 140 -8.47 6.06 6.17
N ASP A 141 -7.89 6.73 7.17
CA ASP A 141 -7.77 8.19 7.19
C ASP A 141 -6.49 8.63 6.46
N LEU A 142 -6.66 9.25 5.31
CA LEU A 142 -5.59 9.78 4.48
C LEU A 142 -5.54 11.32 4.47
N SER A 143 -6.24 11.99 5.38
CA SER A 143 -6.42 13.45 5.41
C SER A 143 -5.10 14.25 5.52
N LYS A 144 -4.01 13.61 5.95
CA LYS A 144 -2.67 14.19 6.06
C LYS A 144 -1.70 13.78 4.95
N ASN A 145 -2.08 12.79 4.11
CA ASN A 145 -1.20 12.20 3.09
C ASN A 145 -1.45 12.82 1.71
N THR A 146 -1.42 14.13 1.63
CA THR A 146 -1.81 14.91 0.44
C THR A 146 -0.86 14.76 -0.75
N MET A 147 0.31 14.16 -0.54
CA MET A 147 1.30 13.88 -1.60
C MET A 147 1.10 12.51 -2.26
N LEU A 148 0.06 11.76 -1.89
CA LEU A 148 -0.19 10.45 -2.47
C LEU A 148 -0.45 10.54 -3.98
N GLU A 149 0.35 9.78 -4.71
CA GLU A 149 0.29 9.61 -6.16
C GLU A 149 -0.42 8.29 -6.54
N LYS A 150 -0.21 7.24 -5.73
CA LYS A 150 -0.83 5.92 -5.94
C LYS A 150 -1.32 5.32 -4.63
N ILE A 151 -2.55 4.83 -4.67
CA ILE A 151 -3.20 4.14 -3.55
C ILE A 151 -3.75 2.80 -4.04
N ASN A 152 -3.38 1.74 -3.34
CA ASN A 152 -4.05 0.46 -3.42
C ASN A 152 -4.52 0.05 -2.01
N CYS A 153 -5.82 0.12 -1.77
CA CYS A 153 -6.48 -0.33 -0.54
C CYS A 153 -7.54 -1.40 -0.83
N SER A 154 -7.42 -2.10 -1.96
CA SER A 154 -8.36 -3.15 -2.37
C SER A 154 -8.40 -4.33 -1.39
N ASN A 155 -9.46 -5.14 -1.46
CA ASN A 155 -9.64 -6.31 -0.60
C ASN A 155 -9.51 -5.99 0.90
N ASN A 156 -10.35 -5.07 1.36
CA ASN A 156 -10.50 -4.67 2.75
C ASN A 156 -11.99 -4.60 3.11
N LYS A 157 -12.35 -3.92 4.19
CA LYS A 157 -13.73 -3.68 4.65
C LYS A 157 -14.02 -2.19 4.81
N ILE A 158 -13.36 -1.34 4.02
CA ILE A 158 -13.44 0.11 4.12
C ILE A 158 -14.84 0.55 3.65
N THR A 159 -15.50 1.35 4.48
CA THR A 159 -16.86 1.84 4.21
C THR A 159 -16.89 3.24 3.59
N SER A 160 -15.85 4.03 3.81
CA SER A 160 -15.70 5.37 3.24
C SER A 160 -14.24 5.67 2.92
N LEU A 161 -13.97 6.42 1.85
CA LEU A 161 -12.62 6.80 1.43
C LEU A 161 -12.63 8.24 0.91
N ASP A 162 -11.96 9.14 1.63
CA ASP A 162 -11.80 10.53 1.21
C ASP A 162 -10.43 10.73 0.53
N VAL A 163 -10.44 11.01 -0.76
CA VAL A 163 -9.26 11.32 -1.59
C VAL A 163 -9.25 12.77 -2.07
N SER A 164 -10.14 13.62 -1.57
CA SER A 164 -10.37 14.98 -2.06
C SER A 164 -9.15 15.92 -1.95
N LYS A 165 -8.21 15.61 -1.05
CA LYS A 165 -6.99 16.42 -0.82
C LYS A 165 -5.78 15.96 -1.65
N MET A 166 -5.93 14.94 -2.51
CA MET A 166 -4.81 14.31 -3.22
C MET A 166 -4.77 14.74 -4.68
N ALA A 167 -4.35 15.97 -4.94
CA ALA A 167 -4.30 16.54 -6.30
C ALA A 167 -3.29 15.83 -7.23
N GLU A 168 -2.32 15.11 -6.66
CA GLU A 168 -1.32 14.34 -7.41
C GLU A 168 -1.74 12.90 -7.70
N LEU A 169 -2.92 12.45 -7.19
CA LEU A 169 -3.37 11.07 -7.33
C LEU A 169 -3.61 10.71 -8.81
N ASN A 170 -2.86 9.72 -9.29
CA ASN A 170 -2.95 9.23 -10.66
C ASN A 170 -3.43 7.77 -10.74
N GLU A 171 -3.36 7.00 -9.64
CA GLU A 171 -3.85 5.64 -9.58
C GLU A 171 -4.57 5.38 -8.25
N LEU A 172 -5.85 4.98 -8.33
CA LEU A 172 -6.66 4.57 -7.20
C LEU A 172 -7.23 3.17 -7.43
N ARG A 173 -6.84 2.23 -6.57
CA ARG A 173 -7.39 0.88 -6.49
C ARG A 173 -8.06 0.70 -5.14
N CYS A 174 -9.38 0.66 -5.12
CA CYS A 174 -10.20 0.49 -3.92
C CYS A 174 -11.29 -0.59 -4.09
N HIS A 175 -11.10 -1.49 -5.07
CA HIS A 175 -12.06 -2.56 -5.36
C HIS A 175 -12.13 -3.58 -4.20
N VAL A 176 -13.26 -4.30 -4.13
CA VAL A 176 -13.56 -5.28 -3.06
C VAL A 176 -13.45 -4.61 -1.68
N ASN A 177 -14.39 -3.69 -1.45
CA ASN A 177 -14.58 -2.98 -0.19
C ASN A 177 -16.09 -2.79 0.07
N GLU A 178 -16.45 -1.94 1.02
CA GLU A 178 -17.84 -1.64 1.37
C GLU A 178 -18.19 -0.15 1.14
N ILE A 179 -17.46 0.51 0.23
CA ILE A 179 -17.58 1.95 -0.05
C ILE A 179 -18.94 2.22 -0.71
N ASP A 180 -19.72 3.14 -0.14
CA ASP A 180 -21.04 3.53 -0.65
C ASP A 180 -21.02 4.79 -1.53
N SER A 181 -20.01 5.64 -1.33
CA SER A 181 -19.79 6.87 -2.09
C SER A 181 -18.31 7.10 -2.34
N LEU A 182 -17.95 7.57 -3.53
CA LEU A 182 -16.58 7.91 -3.91
C LEU A 182 -16.57 9.20 -4.72
N ASP A 183 -15.97 10.24 -4.17
CA ASP A 183 -15.75 11.51 -4.85
C ASP A 183 -14.31 11.62 -5.33
N VAL A 184 -14.10 11.65 -6.65
CA VAL A 184 -12.81 11.82 -7.32
C VAL A 184 -12.70 13.15 -8.06
N SER A 185 -13.61 14.09 -7.82
CA SER A 185 -13.71 15.35 -8.56
C SER A 185 -12.46 16.23 -8.49
N ASN A 186 -11.67 16.12 -7.40
CA ASN A 186 -10.43 16.86 -7.22
C ASN A 186 -9.19 16.13 -7.75
N ASN A 187 -9.32 14.85 -8.14
CA ASN A 187 -8.20 14.02 -8.60
C ASN A 187 -8.05 14.12 -10.13
N THR A 188 -7.82 15.31 -10.64
CA THR A 188 -7.81 15.62 -12.08
C THR A 188 -6.66 14.98 -12.86
N LYS A 189 -5.68 14.38 -12.17
CA LYS A 189 -4.56 13.62 -12.75
C LYS A 189 -4.83 12.11 -12.82
N LEU A 190 -6.03 11.66 -12.36
CA LEU A 190 -6.34 10.25 -12.26
C LEU A 190 -6.37 9.60 -13.65
N ARG A 191 -5.56 8.54 -13.82
CA ARG A 191 -5.47 7.73 -15.03
C ARG A 191 -6.08 6.35 -14.85
N ILE A 192 -5.99 5.82 -13.64
CA ILE A 192 -6.49 4.47 -13.30
C ILE A 192 -7.41 4.57 -12.10
N LEU A 193 -8.66 4.12 -12.27
CA LEU A 193 -9.64 3.99 -11.20
C LEU A 193 -10.22 2.57 -11.18
N TYR A 194 -9.89 1.79 -10.16
CA TYR A 194 -10.48 0.49 -9.86
C TYR A 194 -11.36 0.59 -8.62
N GLY A 195 -12.65 0.82 -8.81
CA GLY A 195 -13.67 0.89 -7.74
C GLY A 195 -14.71 -0.23 -7.79
N ALA A 196 -14.42 -1.33 -8.50
CA ALA A 196 -15.34 -2.46 -8.65
C ALA A 196 -15.63 -3.17 -7.32
N GLN A 197 -16.75 -3.91 -7.24
CA GLN A 197 -17.13 -4.68 -6.05
C GLN A 197 -17.18 -3.82 -4.78
N ASN A 198 -18.06 -2.83 -4.82
CA ASN A 198 -18.37 -1.91 -3.73
C ASN A 198 -19.91 -1.70 -3.64
N LYS A 199 -20.35 -0.68 -2.94
CA LYS A 199 -21.77 -0.32 -2.79
C LYS A 199 -22.10 1.03 -3.46
N ILE A 200 -21.21 1.53 -4.35
CA ILE A 200 -21.30 2.87 -4.96
C ILE A 200 -22.56 2.99 -5.77
N SER A 201 -23.37 3.99 -5.46
CA SER A 201 -24.65 4.26 -6.16
C SER A 201 -24.55 5.37 -7.22
N THR A 202 -23.58 6.27 -7.07
CA THR A 202 -23.27 7.33 -8.02
C THR A 202 -21.77 7.51 -8.14
N LEU A 203 -21.26 7.71 -9.36
CA LEU A 203 -19.85 7.98 -9.63
C LEU A 203 -19.76 9.07 -10.71
N ASN A 204 -19.24 10.23 -10.33
CA ASN A 204 -19.00 11.33 -11.26
C ASN A 204 -17.53 11.38 -11.63
N VAL A 205 -17.21 11.14 -12.89
CA VAL A 205 -15.85 11.15 -13.46
C VAL A 205 -15.61 12.29 -14.45
N SER A 206 -16.52 13.25 -14.52
CA SER A 206 -16.44 14.36 -15.49
C SER A 206 -15.21 15.25 -15.36
N ASN A 207 -14.58 15.27 -14.17
CA ASN A 207 -13.35 16.02 -13.88
C ASN A 207 -12.08 15.18 -14.04
N ASN A 208 -12.18 13.95 -14.54
CA ASN A 208 -11.03 13.05 -14.68
C ASN A 208 -10.74 12.73 -16.17
N PRO A 209 -10.52 13.74 -17.05
CA PRO A 209 -10.40 13.52 -18.50
C PRO A 209 -9.21 12.66 -18.92
N LYS A 210 -8.26 12.45 -18.01
CA LYS A 210 -7.06 11.59 -18.21
C LYS A 210 -7.28 10.13 -17.86
N LEU A 211 -8.52 9.73 -17.50
CA LEU A 211 -8.78 8.33 -17.20
C LEU A 211 -8.60 7.49 -18.47
N GLU A 212 -7.65 6.55 -18.36
CA GLU A 212 -7.37 5.53 -19.36
C GLU A 212 -8.05 4.21 -18.98
N TYR A 213 -8.23 3.98 -17.68
CA TYR A 213 -8.81 2.75 -17.16
C TYR A 213 -9.87 3.06 -16.10
N LEU A 214 -11.11 2.62 -16.33
CA LEU A 214 -12.23 2.76 -15.39
C LEU A 214 -12.89 1.41 -15.12
N GLY A 215 -12.68 0.89 -13.89
CA GLY A 215 -13.34 -0.31 -13.39
C GLY A 215 -14.32 0.03 -12.27
N CYS A 216 -15.62 0.08 -12.58
CA CYS A 216 -16.69 0.35 -11.62
C CYS A 216 -17.77 -0.76 -11.60
N GLY A 217 -17.42 -1.95 -12.09
CA GLY A 217 -18.33 -3.10 -12.13
C GLY A 217 -18.73 -3.60 -10.74
N THR A 218 -19.85 -4.31 -10.66
CA THR A 218 -20.37 -4.87 -9.39
C THR A 218 -20.54 -3.77 -8.32
N ASN A 219 -21.41 -2.81 -8.64
CA ASN A 219 -21.80 -1.70 -7.77
C ASN A 219 -23.32 -1.48 -7.86
N ASN A 220 -23.83 -0.33 -7.40
CA ASN A 220 -25.25 0.03 -7.45
C ASN A 220 -25.53 1.19 -8.43
N LEU A 221 -24.64 1.44 -9.40
CA LEU A 221 -24.76 2.55 -10.34
C LEU A 221 -26.02 2.41 -11.21
N THR A 222 -26.80 3.48 -11.33
CA THR A 222 -27.96 3.56 -12.25
C THR A 222 -27.58 4.22 -13.57
N SER A 223 -26.49 4.97 -13.61
CA SER A 223 -25.91 5.57 -14.80
C SER A 223 -24.43 5.84 -14.61
N ILE A 224 -23.70 5.99 -15.69
CA ILE A 224 -22.33 6.50 -15.72
C ILE A 224 -22.17 7.36 -16.98
N ASP A 225 -21.70 8.59 -16.79
CA ASP A 225 -21.38 9.49 -17.92
C ASP A 225 -19.86 9.44 -18.16
N VAL A 226 -19.47 8.90 -19.29
CA VAL A 226 -18.06 8.78 -19.73
C VAL A 226 -17.73 9.72 -20.87
N SER A 227 -18.63 10.61 -21.27
CA SER A 227 -18.50 11.48 -22.46
C SER A 227 -17.30 12.45 -22.38
N LYS A 228 -16.75 12.69 -21.19
CA LYS A 228 -15.56 13.54 -20.99
C LYS A 228 -14.25 12.76 -20.95
N LEU A 229 -14.30 11.43 -20.99
CA LEU A 229 -13.14 10.55 -20.84
C LEU A 229 -12.53 10.21 -22.21
N THR A 230 -11.98 11.22 -22.88
CA THR A 230 -11.46 11.07 -24.26
C THR A 230 -10.18 10.23 -24.36
N GLU A 231 -9.51 9.94 -23.24
CA GLU A 231 -8.35 9.07 -23.17
C GLU A 231 -8.70 7.64 -22.70
N LEU A 232 -10.01 7.33 -22.52
CA LEU A 232 -10.45 6.05 -21.99
C LEU A 232 -10.14 4.91 -22.97
N GLN A 233 -9.42 3.89 -22.49
CA GLN A 233 -9.04 2.70 -23.25
C GLN A 233 -9.83 1.47 -22.79
N GLU A 234 -10.11 1.38 -21.50
CA GLU A 234 -10.80 0.24 -20.91
C GLU A 234 -11.90 0.69 -19.93
N LEU A 235 -13.11 0.19 -20.13
CA LEU A 235 -14.27 0.43 -19.29
C LEU A 235 -14.89 -0.89 -18.82
N TYR A 236 -14.89 -1.12 -17.51
CA TYR A 236 -15.55 -2.25 -16.87
C TYR A 236 -16.66 -1.75 -15.94
N CYS A 237 -17.90 -1.72 -16.41
CA CYS A 237 -19.06 -1.24 -15.66
C CYS A 237 -20.16 -2.30 -15.49
N GLY A 238 -19.88 -3.57 -15.82
CA GLY A 238 -20.85 -4.67 -15.71
C GLY A 238 -21.32 -4.91 -14.28
N VAL A 239 -22.45 -5.63 -14.14
CA VAL A 239 -23.08 -5.92 -12.85
C VAL A 239 -23.39 -4.64 -12.06
N ASN A 240 -24.15 -3.77 -12.69
CA ASN A 240 -24.72 -2.55 -12.12
C ASN A 240 -26.22 -2.49 -12.47
N LYS A 241 -26.86 -1.34 -12.24
CA LYS A 241 -28.27 -1.06 -12.60
C LYS A 241 -28.34 -0.04 -13.75
N ILE A 242 -27.34 -0.03 -14.63
CA ILE A 242 -27.24 0.89 -15.77
C ILE A 242 -28.12 0.37 -16.90
N ASP A 243 -29.14 1.12 -17.28
CA ASP A 243 -30.05 0.77 -18.38
C ASP A 243 -29.42 1.08 -19.74
N THR A 244 -28.71 2.18 -19.86
CA THR A 244 -28.11 2.65 -21.12
C THR A 244 -26.71 3.19 -20.86
N LEU A 245 -25.81 2.95 -21.82
CA LEU A 245 -24.43 3.44 -21.80
C LEU A 245 -24.10 4.04 -23.17
N ASP A 246 -23.69 5.30 -23.17
CA ASP A 246 -23.18 5.97 -24.36
C ASP A 246 -21.65 6.07 -24.29
N VAL A 247 -20.97 5.49 -25.26
CA VAL A 247 -19.51 5.50 -25.43
C VAL A 247 -19.09 6.15 -26.75
N SER A 248 -19.99 6.92 -27.39
CA SER A 248 -19.76 7.49 -28.70
C SER A 248 -18.64 8.55 -28.75
N GLN A 249 -18.20 9.03 -27.60
CA GLN A 249 -17.14 10.05 -27.46
C GLN A 249 -15.80 9.50 -26.97
N ASN A 250 -15.67 8.18 -26.79
CA ASN A 250 -14.49 7.52 -26.23
C ASN A 250 -13.66 6.79 -27.30
#